data_df045dc44db87fc99c40f47575af6dc9
#
_entry.id   df045dc44db87fc99c40f47575af6dc9
#
_cell.length_a   1.000
_cell.length_b   1.000
_cell.length_c   1.000
_cell.angle_alpha   90.00
_cell.angle_beta   90.00
_cell.angle_gamma   90.00
#
_symmetry.space_group_name_H-M   'P 1'
#
loop_
_entity.id
_entity.type
_entity.pdbx_description
1 polymer ?
#
loop_
_entity_poly.entity_id
_entity_poly.type
_entity_poly.pdbx_seq_one_letter_code
_entity_poly.pdbx_strand_id
1 'polypeptide(L)'
;MKSVRILFFIFALAVIGLSAQAQQKDEMNASGSPSIDLTRSVSIFPNPAVEYLNVKFENPIAKKTKLTVHNVIGNLVDVESETIDEYEIRLKVRDLPVGYYLLAVRDEESNSRGTIKFLKR
;
A
#
# COMPACT_ATOMS: atom_id res chain seq x y z
N MET A 1 36.47 -20.98 55.93
CA MET A 1 35.81 -19.93 55.78
C MET A 1 36.14 -19.15 54.63
N LYS A 2 37.23 -19.16 54.06
CA LYS A 2 37.51 -18.32 53.00
C LYS A 2 37.02 -18.80 51.70
N SER A 3 36.70 -20.03 51.58
CA SER A 3 36.29 -20.55 50.32
C SER A 3 34.89 -20.12 49.97
N VAL A 4 34.14 -19.68 50.88
CA VAL A 4 32.80 -19.33 50.60
C VAL A 4 32.69 -18.04 49.79
N ARG A 5 33.66 -17.20 49.92
CA ARG A 5 33.59 -15.95 49.26
C ARG A 5 33.80 -16.04 47.78
N ILE A 6 34.51 -17.00 47.38
CA ILE A 6 34.84 -17.13 45.99
C ILE A 6 33.61 -17.55 45.18
N LEU A 7 32.76 -18.27 45.86
CA LEU A 7 31.61 -18.72 45.13
C LEU A 7 30.69 -17.63 44.73
N PHE A 8 30.66 -16.58 45.42
CA PHE A 8 29.76 -15.54 45.08
C PHE A 8 30.18 -14.78 43.85
N PHE A 9 31.43 -14.72 43.63
CA PHE A 9 31.87 -13.98 42.48
C PHE A 9 31.60 -14.66 41.19
N ILE A 10 31.59 -15.93 41.24
CA ILE A 10 31.37 -16.64 40.01
C ILE A 10 29.93 -16.57 39.58
N PHE A 11 29.05 -16.44 40.56
CA PHE A 11 27.68 -16.41 40.20
C PHE A 11 27.29 -15.09 39.56
N ALA A 12 27.95 -14.06 39.92
CA ALA A 12 27.59 -12.79 39.42
C ALA A 12 27.93 -12.59 37.97
N LEU A 13 28.81 -13.38 37.49
CA LEU A 13 29.16 -13.17 36.13
C LEU A 13 28.24 -13.81 35.16
N ALA A 14 27.47 -14.70 35.61
CA ALA A 14 26.65 -15.41 34.68
C ALA A 14 25.44 -14.67 34.15
N VAL A 15 25.12 -13.60 34.78
CA VAL A 15 23.92 -12.97 34.43
C VAL A 15 24.04 -12.00 33.31
N ILE A 16 25.21 -11.71 32.92
CA ILE A 16 25.30 -10.71 31.99
C ILE A 16 25.07 -11.04 30.62
N GLY A 17 25.01 -12.17 30.29
CA GLY A 17 24.98 -12.46 28.92
C GLY A 17 23.76 -12.43 28.24
N LEU A 18 22.71 -12.23 28.83
CA LEU A 18 21.64 -12.35 28.14
C LEU A 18 21.03 -11.34 27.50
N SER A 19 21.36 -10.40 27.37
CA SER A 19 20.60 -9.43 26.94
C SER A 19 20.50 -9.18 25.61
N ALA A 20 20.91 -9.51 24.87
CA ALA A 20 20.95 -9.07 23.70
C ALA A 20 19.97 -9.18 22.84
N GLN A 21 19.46 -9.68 22.46
CA GLN A 21 18.68 -9.83 21.51
C GLN A 21 17.65 -9.22 21.21
N ALA A 22 17.22 -9.04 21.23
CA ALA A 22 16.17 -8.34 21.09
C ALA A 22 15.83 -7.75 19.96
N GLN A 23 15.93 -7.51 19.39
CA GLN A 23 15.57 -6.83 18.46
C GLN A 23 14.93 -7.05 17.50
N GLN A 24 14.38 -7.11 17.11
CA GLN A 24 13.77 -7.22 16.24
C GLN A 24 13.12 -6.62 15.62
N LYS A 25 12.78 -6.32 15.22
CA LYS A 25 12.23 -5.75 14.58
C LYS A 25 11.29 -5.79 14.05
N ASP A 26 10.92 -5.67 13.66
CA ASP A 26 10.24 -5.53 12.97
C ASP A 26 9.19 -5.41 12.95
N GLU A 27 8.79 -5.49 13.23
CA GLU A 27 7.92 -5.48 13.20
C GLU A 27 7.07 -4.86 12.94
N MET A 28 7.03 -4.34 12.88
CA MET A 28 6.39 -3.66 12.64
C MET A 28 5.35 -3.74 12.13
N ASN A 29 4.92 -3.68 11.85
CA ASN A 29 3.98 -3.74 11.21
C ASN A 29 3.06 -4.39 11.62
N ALA A 30 3.02 -4.73 12.02
CA ALA A 30 2.20 -5.46 12.44
C ALA A 30 0.95 -5.02 12.81
N SER A 31 0.61 -4.05 12.89
CA SER A 31 -0.59 -3.69 13.32
C SER A 31 -1.57 -3.82 12.36
N GLY A 32 -2.58 -4.13 12.42
CA GLY A 32 -3.62 -4.16 11.48
C GLY A 32 -3.54 -5.33 10.60
N SER A 33 -4.55 -5.56 9.87
CA SER A 33 -4.55 -6.62 8.92
C SER A 33 -3.72 -6.25 7.72
N PRO A 34 -3.08 -7.19 7.12
CA PRO A 34 -2.29 -6.92 5.96
C PRO A 34 -3.19 -6.49 4.81
N SER A 35 -2.78 -5.48 4.09
CA SER A 35 -3.49 -5.06 2.91
C SER A 35 -2.95 -5.80 1.71
N ILE A 36 -3.83 -6.16 0.81
CA ILE A 36 -3.44 -6.83 -0.41
C ILE A 36 -3.14 -5.78 -1.47
N ASP A 37 -2.04 -5.96 -2.16
CA ASP A 37 -1.64 -5.01 -3.20
C ASP A 37 -2.39 -5.32 -4.48
N LEU A 38 -3.25 -4.42 -4.90
CA LEU A 38 -4.04 -4.57 -6.12
C LEU A 38 -3.29 -4.16 -7.37
N THR A 39 -2.11 -3.62 -7.28
CA THR A 39 -1.40 -3.08 -8.44
C THR A 39 -1.22 -4.10 -9.55
N ARG A 40 -1.00 -5.35 -9.18
CA ARG A 40 -0.77 -6.39 -10.18
C ARG A 40 -2.03 -6.92 -10.83
N SER A 41 -3.17 -6.74 -10.22
CA SER A 41 -4.43 -7.24 -10.74
C SER A 41 -5.27 -6.17 -11.40
N VAL A 42 -4.71 -4.98 -11.59
CA VAL A 42 -5.40 -3.86 -12.20
C VAL A 42 -4.59 -3.38 -13.39
N SER A 43 -5.26 -3.18 -14.52
CA SER A 43 -4.64 -2.64 -15.72
C SER A 43 -5.28 -1.31 -16.06
N ILE A 44 -4.50 -0.37 -16.52
CA ILE A 44 -5.03 0.91 -16.98
C ILE A 44 -4.61 1.16 -18.41
N PHE A 45 -5.51 1.75 -19.19
CA PHE A 45 -5.22 2.07 -20.59
C PHE A 45 -6.21 3.11 -21.11
N PRO A 46 -5.83 3.91 -22.09
CA PRO A 46 -4.48 4.05 -22.62
C PRO A 46 -3.61 4.86 -21.68
N ASN A 47 -2.33 4.68 -21.78
CA ASN A 47 -1.38 5.44 -20.99
C ASN A 47 -0.20 5.75 -21.91
N PRO A 48 -0.06 6.98 -22.40
CA PRO A 48 -0.72 8.20 -21.93
C PRO A 48 -2.21 8.26 -22.26
N ALA A 49 -2.96 8.86 -21.36
CA ALA A 49 -4.39 9.04 -21.51
C ALA A 49 -4.70 10.42 -22.08
N VAL A 50 -5.75 10.53 -22.88
CA VAL A 50 -6.18 11.81 -23.44
C VAL A 50 -7.57 12.19 -22.95
N GLU A 51 -8.57 11.44 -23.32
CA GLU A 51 -9.95 11.75 -22.90
C GLU A 51 -10.41 10.87 -21.75
N TYR A 52 -10.07 9.60 -21.81
CA TYR A 52 -10.52 8.63 -20.83
C TYR A 52 -9.35 7.76 -20.37
N LEU A 53 -9.44 7.27 -19.17
CA LEU A 53 -8.56 6.25 -18.66
C LEU A 53 -9.44 5.09 -18.22
N ASN A 54 -9.23 3.92 -18.81
CA ASN A 54 -9.99 2.74 -18.44
C ASN A 54 -9.21 1.96 -17.40
N VAL A 55 -9.90 1.55 -16.35
CA VAL A 55 -9.31 0.80 -15.25
C VAL A 55 -9.96 -0.58 -15.27
N LYS A 56 -9.18 -1.60 -15.56
CA LYS A 56 -9.69 -2.95 -15.70
C LYS A 56 -9.16 -3.84 -14.59
N PHE A 57 -10.05 -4.62 -14.01
CA PHE A 57 -9.73 -5.50 -12.90
C PHE A 57 -9.75 -6.96 -13.36
N GLU A 58 -8.87 -7.76 -12.78
CA GLU A 58 -8.89 -9.19 -13.06
C GLU A 58 -10.10 -9.87 -12.41
N ASN A 59 -10.55 -9.34 -11.31
CA ASN A 59 -11.69 -9.87 -10.57
C ASN A 59 -12.89 -8.93 -10.67
N PRO A 60 -14.11 -9.41 -10.49
CA PRO A 60 -15.30 -8.56 -10.62
C PRO A 60 -15.53 -7.67 -9.40
N ILE A 61 -14.63 -6.73 -9.18
CA ILE A 61 -14.66 -5.88 -8.01
C ILE A 61 -14.95 -4.42 -8.33
N ALA A 62 -15.24 -4.09 -9.59
CA ALA A 62 -15.40 -2.68 -9.97
C ALA A 62 -16.45 -1.96 -9.14
N LYS A 63 -17.56 -2.60 -8.87
CA LYS A 63 -18.66 -1.94 -8.17
C LYS A 63 -18.37 -1.65 -6.70
N LYS A 64 -17.41 -2.35 -6.12
CA LYS A 64 -17.04 -2.14 -4.72
C LYS A 64 -15.65 -1.54 -4.57
N THR A 65 -15.09 -1.03 -5.65
CA THR A 65 -13.79 -0.41 -5.64
C THR A 65 -13.93 1.09 -5.71
N LYS A 66 -13.20 1.78 -4.88
CA LYS A 66 -13.16 3.22 -4.90
C LYS A 66 -11.90 3.67 -5.60
N LEU A 67 -12.04 4.58 -6.55
CA LEU A 67 -10.92 5.14 -7.28
C LEU A 67 -10.78 6.62 -6.92
N THR A 68 -9.56 7.05 -6.69
CA THR A 68 -9.25 8.48 -6.50
C THR A 68 -8.04 8.82 -7.32
N VAL A 69 -8.00 10.03 -7.84
CA VAL A 69 -6.87 10.51 -8.63
C VAL A 69 -6.18 11.64 -7.87
N HIS A 70 -4.87 11.58 -7.81
CA HIS A 70 -4.09 12.60 -7.14
C HIS A 70 -3.03 13.12 -8.10
N ASN A 71 -2.67 14.38 -7.97
CA ASN A 71 -1.54 14.90 -8.73
C ASN A 71 -0.23 14.47 -8.06
N VAL A 72 0.90 14.81 -8.65
CA VAL A 72 2.19 14.34 -8.12
C VAL A 72 2.55 14.96 -6.77
N ILE A 73 1.88 16.04 -6.36
CA ILE A 73 2.12 16.62 -5.07
C ILE A 73 1.27 15.92 -4.01
N GLY A 74 0.33 15.11 -4.42
CA GLY A 74 -0.52 14.38 -3.50
C GLY A 74 -1.91 14.99 -3.28
N ASN A 75 -2.25 16.04 -4.01
CA ASN A 75 -3.57 16.65 -3.88
C ASN A 75 -4.61 15.86 -4.66
N LEU A 76 -5.78 15.72 -4.07
CA LEU A 76 -6.87 15.02 -4.70
C LEU A 76 -7.38 15.82 -5.91
N VAL A 77 -7.63 15.16 -7.00
CA VAL A 77 -8.13 15.75 -8.22
C VAL A 77 -9.50 15.18 -8.51
N ASP A 78 -10.43 16.04 -8.84
CA ASP A 78 -11.79 15.62 -9.10
C ASP A 78 -11.93 15.05 -10.50
N VAL A 79 -12.45 13.85 -10.62
CA VAL A 79 -12.58 13.15 -11.89
C VAL A 79 -13.89 12.38 -11.90
N GLU A 80 -14.64 12.52 -12.97
CA GLU A 80 -15.87 11.74 -13.14
C GLU A 80 -15.54 10.30 -13.47
N SER A 81 -16.28 9.39 -12.93
CA SER A 81 -16.07 7.97 -13.22
C SER A 81 -17.38 7.32 -13.64
N GLU A 82 -17.27 6.30 -14.48
CA GLU A 82 -18.40 5.55 -14.96
C GLU A 82 -18.08 4.07 -14.83
N THR A 83 -18.89 3.31 -14.13
CA THR A 83 -18.70 1.88 -14.04
C THR A 83 -19.24 1.22 -15.30
N ILE A 84 -18.38 0.63 -16.08
CA ILE A 84 -18.76 -0.01 -17.32
C ILE A 84 -19.40 -1.36 -17.03
N ASP A 85 -18.76 -2.17 -16.21
CA ASP A 85 -19.28 -3.46 -15.79
C ASP A 85 -18.56 -3.87 -14.49
N GLU A 86 -18.65 -5.12 -14.10
CA GLU A 86 -18.04 -5.59 -12.89
C GLU A 86 -16.52 -5.64 -12.94
N TYR A 87 -15.95 -5.54 -14.14
CA TYR A 87 -14.50 -5.62 -14.33
C TYR A 87 -13.88 -4.32 -14.79
N GLU A 88 -14.65 -3.29 -15.06
CA GLU A 88 -14.07 -2.09 -15.66
C GLU A 88 -14.74 -0.80 -15.19
N ILE A 89 -13.94 0.20 -14.89
CA ILE A 89 -14.37 1.55 -14.60
C ILE A 89 -13.65 2.49 -15.57
N ARG A 90 -14.35 3.48 -16.08
CA ARG A 90 -13.77 4.46 -16.97
C ARG A 90 -13.72 5.80 -16.26
N LEU A 91 -12.57 6.44 -16.29
CA LEU A 91 -12.40 7.78 -15.74
C LEU A 91 -12.32 8.81 -16.87
N LYS A 92 -13.00 9.93 -16.69
CA LYS A 92 -12.96 10.98 -17.66
C LYS A 92 -11.85 11.95 -17.29
N VAL A 93 -10.73 11.84 -17.96
CA VAL A 93 -9.53 12.62 -17.65
C VAL A 93 -9.32 13.80 -18.60
N ARG A 94 -10.23 13.98 -19.54
CA ARG A 94 -10.11 15.02 -20.55
C ARG A 94 -9.76 16.38 -19.97
N ASP A 95 -10.37 16.79 -18.89
CA ASP A 95 -10.22 18.12 -18.37
C ASP A 95 -9.02 18.29 -17.43
N LEU A 96 -8.25 17.24 -17.23
CA LEU A 96 -7.06 17.34 -16.40
C LEU A 96 -5.91 17.99 -17.18
N PRO A 97 -5.14 18.85 -16.53
CA PRO A 97 -3.92 19.37 -17.16
C PRO A 97 -2.96 18.25 -17.53
N VAL A 98 -2.15 18.50 -18.53
CA VAL A 98 -1.13 17.56 -18.97
C VAL A 98 -0.14 17.31 -17.83
N GLY A 99 0.19 16.07 -17.59
CA GLY A 99 1.15 15.72 -16.55
C GLY A 99 0.91 14.33 -16.00
N TYR A 100 1.70 14.00 -14.98
CA TYR A 100 1.58 12.71 -14.31
C TYR A 100 0.59 12.79 -13.17
N TYR A 101 -0.12 11.70 -12.97
CA TYR A 101 -1.11 11.56 -11.93
C TYR A 101 -0.98 10.19 -11.27
N LEU A 102 -1.50 10.07 -10.08
CA LEU A 102 -1.53 8.81 -9.35
C LEU A 102 -2.98 8.36 -9.21
N LEU A 103 -3.26 7.15 -9.63
CA LEU A 103 -4.57 6.54 -9.46
C LEU A 103 -4.52 5.64 -8.25
N ALA A 104 -5.29 5.95 -7.23
CA ALA A 104 -5.40 5.11 -6.05
C ALA A 104 -6.63 4.22 -6.18
N VAL A 105 -6.44 2.93 -5.98
CA VAL A 105 -7.48 1.91 -6.10
C VAL A 105 -7.67 1.28 -4.74
N ARG A 106 -8.90 1.18 -4.29
CA ARG A 106 -9.17 0.61 -2.99
C ARG A 106 -10.43 -0.23 -3.02
N ASP A 107 -10.32 -1.49 -2.67
CA ASP A 107 -11.47 -2.36 -2.49
C ASP A 107 -11.85 -2.29 -1.02
N GLU A 108 -13.03 -1.74 -0.76
CA GLU A 108 -13.41 -1.48 0.60
C GLU A 108 -13.79 -2.73 1.39
N GLU A 109 -14.16 -3.80 0.73
CA GLU A 109 -14.52 -5.01 1.42
C GLU A 109 -13.32 -5.83 1.82
N SER A 110 -12.32 -5.95 0.96
CA SER A 110 -11.19 -6.82 1.22
C SER A 110 -9.97 -6.10 1.75
N ASN A 111 -10.05 -4.81 1.98
CA ASN A 111 -8.90 -4.02 2.43
C ASN A 111 -7.72 -4.11 1.46
N SER A 112 -8.03 -4.25 0.18
CA SER A 112 -7.00 -4.30 -0.85
C SER A 112 -6.83 -2.92 -1.45
N ARG A 113 -5.62 -2.53 -1.77
CA ARG A 113 -5.34 -1.22 -2.31
C ARG A 113 -4.13 -1.25 -3.24
N GLY A 114 -4.03 -0.25 -4.06
CA GLY A 114 -2.89 -0.10 -4.96
C GLY A 114 -2.82 1.31 -5.50
N THR A 115 -1.68 1.70 -5.99
CA THR A 115 -1.48 3.02 -6.60
C THR A 115 -0.74 2.83 -7.91
N ILE A 116 -1.27 3.43 -8.98
CA ILE A 116 -0.70 3.30 -10.31
C ILE A 116 -0.50 4.69 -10.88
N LYS A 117 0.66 4.92 -11.45
CA LYS A 117 0.98 6.21 -12.04
C LYS A 117 0.60 6.22 -13.52
N PHE A 118 0.01 7.29 -14.00
CA PHE A 118 -0.30 7.43 -15.42
C PHE A 118 0.03 8.83 -15.92
N LEU A 119 0.20 8.95 -17.22
CA LEU A 119 0.50 10.23 -17.87
C LEU A 119 -0.73 10.71 -18.62
N LYS A 120 -1.11 11.97 -18.43
CA LYS A 120 -2.18 12.62 -19.16
C LYS A 120 -1.56 13.52 -20.22
N ARG A 121 -2.00 13.37 -21.43
CA ARG A 121 -1.58 14.24 -22.53
C ARG A 121 -2.69 15.10 -23.07
#